data_c7f0806ac3c76a1a06a311a3fd7047d4
#
_entry.id   c7f0806ac3c76a1a06a311a3fd7047d4
#
_cell.length_a   1.000
_cell.length_b   1.000
_cell.length_c   1.000
_cell.angle_alpha   90.00
_cell.angle_beta   90.00
_cell.angle_gamma   90.00
#
_symmetry.space_group_name_H-M   'P 1'
#
loop_
_entity.id
_entity.type
_entity.pdbx_description
1 polymer ?
#
loop_
_entity_poly.entity_id
_entity_poly.type
_entity_poly.pdbx_seq_one_letter_code
_entity_poly.pdbx_strand_id
1 'polypeptide(L)'
;MLPKKDRESEEALIRKDSQHKLEKNRLAAQVNELQARIKRDQAVELVGEAAEERLKEALRQRFPDDTILDVPKGKQGADLEQHVTLKGSGKSIGMILIERKSTKAFLKTWIPKLKKEVENSGAKIGVIVTDVMPKIHKDKSYFPESSTISALRADVAVDHIEIIRE
;
A
#
# COMPACT_ATOMS: atom_id res chain seq x y z
N MET A 1 28.14 -56.59 30.00
CA MET A 1 26.74 -56.14 30.24
C MET A 1 26.83 -54.87 31.08
N LEU A 2 26.41 -53.75 30.52
CA LEU A 2 26.42 -52.45 31.22
C LEU A 2 25.42 -52.47 32.40
N PRO A 3 25.78 -51.83 33.55
CA PRO A 3 24.86 -51.72 34.68
C PRO A 3 23.56 -51.02 34.27
N LYS A 4 22.46 -51.40 34.89
CA LYS A 4 21.12 -50.90 34.56
C LYS A 4 21.03 -49.34 34.56
N LYS A 5 21.78 -48.71 35.45
CA LYS A 5 21.87 -47.25 35.64
C LYS A 5 22.57 -46.56 34.44
N ASP A 6 23.53 -47.19 33.79
CA ASP A 6 24.25 -46.64 32.65
C ASP A 6 23.41 -46.69 31.36
N ARG A 7 22.58 -47.74 31.21
CA ARG A 7 21.60 -47.82 30.10
C ARG A 7 20.51 -46.77 30.18
N GLU A 8 19.97 -46.50 31.37
CA GLU A 8 18.94 -45.49 31.57
C GLU A 8 19.47 -44.08 31.27
N SER A 9 20.72 -43.80 31.63
CA SER A 9 21.36 -42.52 31.31
C SER A 9 21.68 -42.35 29.81
N GLU A 10 22.08 -43.40 29.14
CA GLU A 10 22.35 -43.42 27.70
C GLU A 10 21.06 -43.26 26.88
N GLU A 11 19.97 -43.94 27.25
CA GLU A 11 18.65 -43.76 26.65
C GLU A 11 18.10 -42.33 26.86
N ALA A 12 18.29 -41.76 28.04
CA ALA A 12 17.88 -40.39 28.34
C ALA A 12 18.66 -39.36 27.49
N LEU A 13 19.94 -39.58 27.25
CA LEU A 13 20.77 -38.78 26.41
C LEU A 13 20.31 -38.81 24.93
N ILE A 14 20.06 -40.01 24.41
CA ILE A 14 19.57 -40.24 23.05
C ILE A 14 18.20 -39.52 22.83
N ARG A 15 17.30 -39.63 23.83
CA ARG A 15 15.99 -38.92 23.77
C ARG A 15 16.17 -37.43 23.74
N LYS A 16 17.08 -36.92 24.57
CA LYS A 16 17.37 -35.47 24.65
C LYS A 16 17.95 -34.94 23.34
N ASP A 17 18.89 -35.65 22.74
CA ASP A 17 19.49 -35.34 21.45
C ASP A 17 18.45 -35.35 20.31
N SER A 18 17.57 -36.37 20.33
CA SER A 18 16.47 -36.48 19.35
C SER A 18 15.49 -35.29 19.47
N GLN A 19 15.15 -34.92 20.71
CA GLN A 19 14.31 -33.77 20.97
C GLN A 19 14.96 -32.45 20.51
N HIS A 20 16.22 -32.22 20.82
CA HIS A 20 16.99 -31.05 20.36
C HIS A 20 17.09 -30.98 18.84
N LYS A 21 17.31 -32.12 18.19
CA LYS A 21 17.34 -32.17 16.72
C LYS A 21 15.99 -31.81 16.10
N LEU A 22 14.91 -32.32 16.68
CA LEU A 22 13.55 -32.00 16.23
C LEU A 22 13.22 -30.50 16.40
N GLU A 23 13.55 -29.97 17.57
CA GLU A 23 13.35 -28.54 17.89
C GLU A 23 14.18 -27.62 16.96
N LYS A 24 15.45 -27.98 16.76
CA LYS A 24 16.33 -27.25 15.82
C LYS A 24 15.75 -27.24 14.39
N ASN A 25 15.26 -28.37 13.92
CA ASN A 25 14.63 -28.45 12.58
C ASN A 25 13.35 -27.61 12.50
N ARG A 26 12.53 -27.63 13.55
CA ARG A 26 11.33 -26.79 13.65
C ARG A 26 11.66 -25.29 13.61
N LEU A 27 12.64 -24.87 14.40
CA LEU A 27 13.09 -23.48 14.43
C LEU A 27 13.68 -23.06 13.08
N ALA A 28 14.48 -23.90 12.44
CA ALA A 28 15.01 -23.63 11.11
C ALA A 28 13.90 -23.45 10.05
N ALA A 29 12.86 -24.28 10.10
CA ALA A 29 11.70 -24.14 9.22
C ALA A 29 10.95 -22.83 9.47
N GLN A 30 10.75 -22.43 10.74
CA GLN A 30 10.10 -21.17 11.09
C GLN A 30 10.93 -19.96 10.63
N VAL A 31 12.25 -19.99 10.79
CA VAL A 31 13.14 -18.93 10.30
C VAL A 31 13.04 -18.79 8.78
N ASN A 32 13.08 -19.90 8.04
CA ASN A 32 12.94 -19.88 6.59
C ASN A 32 11.60 -19.33 6.13
N GLU A 33 10.52 -19.70 6.81
CA GLU A 33 9.17 -19.17 6.51
C GLU A 33 9.09 -17.66 6.75
N LEU A 34 9.61 -17.19 7.89
CA LEU A 34 9.64 -15.76 8.22
C LEU A 34 10.50 -14.97 7.22
N GLN A 35 11.65 -15.48 6.82
CA GLN A 35 12.49 -14.85 5.81
C GLN A 35 11.80 -14.77 4.45
N ALA A 36 11.08 -15.81 4.03
CA ALA A 36 10.32 -15.82 2.79
C ALA A 36 9.14 -14.83 2.85
N ARG A 37 8.52 -14.66 4.01
CA ARG A 37 7.47 -13.66 4.24
C ARG A 37 8.01 -12.24 4.14
N ILE A 38 9.11 -11.94 4.81
CA ILE A 38 9.77 -10.63 4.76
C ILE A 38 10.13 -10.25 3.32
N LYS A 39 10.72 -11.18 2.55
CA LYS A 39 11.04 -10.92 1.13
C LYS A 39 9.81 -10.62 0.28
N ARG A 40 8.68 -11.32 0.52
CA ARG A 40 7.41 -11.04 -0.19
C ARG A 40 6.86 -9.67 0.17
N ASP A 41 6.85 -9.31 1.45
CA ASP A 41 6.34 -8.04 1.93
C ASP A 41 7.17 -6.87 1.37
N GLN A 42 8.50 -6.98 1.37
CA GLN A 42 9.40 -6.01 0.74
C GLN A 42 9.15 -5.86 -0.77
N ALA A 43 8.94 -6.96 -1.49
CA ALA A 43 8.64 -6.90 -2.92
C ALA A 43 7.31 -6.19 -3.20
N VAL A 44 6.29 -6.40 -2.38
CA VAL A 44 4.99 -5.71 -2.49
C VAL A 44 5.15 -4.21 -2.22
N GLU A 45 5.92 -3.83 -1.20
CA GLU A 45 6.20 -2.44 -0.87
C GLU A 45 6.92 -1.72 -2.02
N LEU A 46 7.96 -2.32 -2.59
CA LEU A 46 8.69 -1.75 -3.74
C LEU A 46 7.79 -1.54 -4.97
N VAL A 47 6.87 -2.46 -5.25
CA VAL A 47 5.91 -2.32 -6.35
C VAL A 47 4.96 -1.15 -6.08
N GLY A 48 4.50 -0.99 -4.84
CA GLY A 48 3.67 0.14 -4.42
C GLY A 48 4.39 1.48 -4.60
N GLU A 49 5.59 1.61 -4.08
CA GLU A 49 6.42 2.82 -4.20
C GLU A 49 6.71 3.19 -5.66
N ALA A 50 7.02 2.21 -6.50
CA ALA A 50 7.23 2.45 -7.92
C ALA A 50 5.95 2.91 -8.65
N ALA A 51 4.78 2.45 -8.22
CA ALA A 51 3.49 2.89 -8.77
C ALA A 51 3.14 4.32 -8.34
N GLU A 52 3.41 4.69 -7.09
CA GLU A 52 3.26 6.05 -6.58
C GLU A 52 4.16 7.03 -7.33
N GLU A 53 5.45 6.69 -7.50
CA GLU A 53 6.42 7.56 -8.20
C GLU A 53 6.04 7.75 -9.67
N ARG A 54 5.60 6.69 -10.38
CA ARG A 54 5.12 6.83 -11.77
C ARG A 54 3.90 7.73 -11.89
N LEU A 55 2.95 7.62 -10.96
CA LEU A 55 1.78 8.49 -10.95
C LEU A 55 2.18 9.94 -10.69
N LYS A 56 3.03 10.19 -9.70
CA LYS A 56 3.54 11.51 -9.36
C LYS A 56 4.22 12.18 -10.55
N GLU A 57 5.10 11.47 -11.24
CA GLU A 57 5.79 11.99 -12.42
C GLU A 57 4.81 12.28 -13.57
N ALA A 58 3.84 11.41 -13.82
CA ALA A 58 2.81 11.63 -14.85
C ALA A 58 1.95 12.86 -14.54
N LEU A 59 1.60 13.08 -13.26
CA LEU A 59 0.87 14.28 -12.83
C LEU A 59 1.70 15.56 -13.02
N ARG A 60 2.99 15.54 -12.66
CA ARG A 60 3.90 16.67 -12.86
C ARG A 60 4.06 17.03 -14.32
N GLN A 61 4.18 16.05 -15.20
CA GLN A 61 4.28 16.27 -16.64
C GLN A 61 2.98 16.84 -17.23
N ARG A 62 1.83 16.33 -16.79
CA ARG A 62 0.52 16.76 -17.29
C ARG A 62 0.12 18.14 -16.77
N PHE A 63 0.45 18.44 -15.50
CA PHE A 63 0.04 19.67 -14.80
C PHE A 63 1.27 20.45 -14.30
N PRO A 64 2.06 21.05 -15.20
CA PRO A 64 3.32 21.71 -14.82
C PRO A 64 3.12 22.95 -13.94
N ASP A 65 1.93 23.56 -13.95
CA ASP A 65 1.60 24.69 -13.09
C ASP A 65 1.16 24.27 -11.68
N ASP A 66 0.79 23.02 -11.47
CA ASP A 66 0.38 22.50 -10.17
C ASP A 66 1.58 22.07 -9.33
N THR A 67 1.44 22.10 -8.02
CA THR A 67 2.44 21.56 -7.10
C THR A 67 2.02 20.17 -6.63
N ILE A 68 2.82 19.15 -6.94
CA ILE A 68 2.60 17.76 -6.52
C ILE A 68 3.60 17.41 -5.43
N LEU A 69 3.09 17.11 -4.23
CA LEU A 69 3.87 16.82 -3.03
C LEU A 69 3.61 15.40 -2.54
N ASP A 70 4.66 14.74 -2.06
CA ASP A 70 4.53 13.50 -1.30
C ASP A 70 4.02 13.79 0.10
N VAL A 71 3.09 12.99 0.59
CA VAL A 71 2.71 12.98 2.01
C VAL A 71 3.69 12.10 2.76
N PRO A 72 4.36 12.62 3.82
CA PRO A 72 5.35 11.84 4.55
C PRO A 72 4.76 10.56 5.14
N LYS A 73 5.47 9.44 4.96
CA LYS A 73 5.12 8.15 5.57
C LYS A 73 4.97 8.29 7.09
N GLY A 74 3.95 7.67 7.65
CA GLY A 74 3.66 7.72 9.10
C GLY A 74 2.79 8.89 9.54
N LYS A 75 2.53 9.88 8.69
CA LYS A 75 1.40 10.79 8.88
C LYS A 75 0.13 10.13 8.34
N GLN A 76 -0.98 10.36 9.02
CA GLN A 76 -2.28 10.01 8.44
C GLN A 76 -2.50 10.93 7.24
N GLY A 77 -2.57 10.36 6.05
CA GLY A 77 -2.71 11.12 4.82
C GLY A 77 -2.75 10.20 3.61
N ALA A 78 -3.21 10.75 2.50
CA ALA A 78 -3.06 10.16 1.18
C ALA A 78 -1.57 10.08 0.79
N ASP A 79 -1.26 9.44 -0.33
CA ASP A 79 0.13 9.33 -0.79
C ASP A 79 0.65 10.63 -1.40
N LEU A 80 -0.21 11.37 -2.10
CA LEU A 80 0.13 12.61 -2.78
C LEU A 80 -0.89 13.72 -2.50
N GLU A 81 -0.39 14.96 -2.49
CA GLU A 81 -1.18 16.18 -2.52
C GLU A 81 -0.95 16.92 -3.85
N GLN A 82 -2.00 17.16 -4.60
CA GLN A 82 -1.96 18.02 -5.77
C GLN A 82 -2.59 19.39 -5.43
N HIS A 83 -1.76 20.42 -5.35
CA HIS A 83 -2.20 21.79 -5.19
C HIS A 83 -2.48 22.38 -6.57
N VAL A 84 -3.76 22.52 -6.88
CA VAL A 84 -4.22 23.02 -8.17
C VAL A 84 -3.97 24.51 -8.25
N THR A 85 -3.27 24.93 -9.29
CA THR A 85 -2.91 26.34 -9.51
C THR A 85 -3.66 26.89 -10.71
N LEU A 86 -4.24 28.07 -10.56
CA LEU A 86 -4.89 28.76 -11.66
C LEU A 86 -3.83 29.18 -12.67
N LYS A 87 -3.99 28.76 -13.93
CA LYS A 87 -3.06 29.00 -15.01
C LYS A 87 -2.73 30.53 -15.15
N GLY A 88 -1.45 30.81 -15.13
CA GLY A 88 -0.93 32.18 -15.30
C GLY A 88 -1.00 33.07 -14.06
N SER A 89 -1.62 32.66 -12.96
CA SER A 89 -1.72 33.45 -11.73
C SER A 89 -0.78 33.04 -10.61
N GLY A 90 -0.27 31.78 -10.64
CA GLY A 90 0.48 31.21 -9.55
C GLY A 90 -0.33 30.98 -8.27
N LYS A 91 -1.65 31.27 -8.28
CA LYS A 91 -2.53 31.17 -7.11
C LYS A 91 -3.12 29.75 -7.01
N SER A 92 -2.93 29.10 -5.87
CA SER A 92 -3.60 27.83 -5.57
C SER A 92 -5.10 28.06 -5.35
N ILE A 93 -5.93 27.27 -6.02
CA ILE A 93 -7.40 27.35 -5.95
C ILE A 93 -8.01 26.15 -5.22
N GLY A 94 -7.23 25.13 -4.94
CA GLY A 94 -7.69 23.96 -4.19
C GLY A 94 -6.62 22.88 -4.09
N MET A 95 -6.95 21.84 -3.32
CA MET A 95 -6.09 20.68 -3.13
C MET A 95 -6.87 19.41 -3.40
N ILE A 96 -6.26 18.48 -4.12
CA ILE A 96 -6.73 17.12 -4.36
C ILE A 96 -5.81 16.17 -3.59
N LEU A 97 -6.38 15.32 -2.76
CA LEU A 97 -5.66 14.20 -2.14
C LEU A 97 -5.72 12.98 -3.06
N ILE A 98 -4.60 12.32 -3.25
CA ILE A 98 -4.48 11.17 -4.14
C ILE A 98 -3.88 10.00 -3.36
N GLU A 99 -4.60 8.89 -3.29
CA GLU A 99 -4.18 7.62 -2.72
C GLU A 99 -3.93 6.62 -3.85
N ARG A 100 -2.70 6.10 -3.97
CA ARG A 100 -2.34 5.11 -4.99
C ARG A 100 -2.39 3.70 -4.41
N LYS A 101 -3.20 2.83 -4.99
CA LYS A 101 -3.32 1.42 -4.58
C LYS A 101 -2.92 0.48 -5.71
N SER A 102 -1.73 -0.12 -5.58
CA SER A 102 -1.23 -1.17 -6.47
C SER A 102 -1.43 -2.54 -5.80
N THR A 103 -2.67 -3.00 -5.78
CA THR A 103 -3.10 -4.22 -5.10
C THR A 103 -3.91 -5.12 -6.02
N LYS A 104 -4.04 -6.40 -5.66
CA LYS A 104 -4.84 -7.39 -6.41
C LYS A 104 -6.33 -7.32 -6.13
N ALA A 105 -6.76 -6.52 -5.15
CA ALA A 105 -8.15 -6.36 -4.77
C ALA A 105 -8.42 -4.94 -4.29
N PHE A 106 -9.65 -4.45 -4.53
CA PHE A 106 -10.14 -3.19 -3.98
C PHE A 106 -10.68 -3.40 -2.56
N LEU A 107 -10.22 -2.60 -1.61
CA LEU A 107 -10.72 -2.63 -0.23
C LEU A 107 -11.65 -1.44 0.03
N LYS A 108 -12.88 -1.71 0.41
CA LYS A 108 -13.88 -0.66 0.71
C LYS A 108 -13.48 0.25 1.87
N THR A 109 -12.58 -0.21 2.75
CA THR A 109 -12.05 0.57 3.89
C THR A 109 -11.19 1.77 3.47
N TRP A 110 -10.70 1.82 2.25
CA TRP A 110 -9.93 2.96 1.74
C TRP A 110 -10.79 4.22 1.62
N ILE A 111 -12.06 4.04 1.26
CA ILE A 111 -12.99 5.15 1.02
C ILE A 111 -13.23 5.99 2.29
N PRO A 112 -13.70 5.42 3.41
CA PRO A 112 -13.92 6.21 4.63
C PRO A 112 -12.62 6.78 5.20
N LYS A 113 -11.48 6.10 5.02
CA LYS A 113 -10.18 6.60 5.41
C LYS A 113 -9.83 7.86 4.62
N LEU A 114 -9.86 7.83 3.29
CA LEU A 114 -9.57 8.99 2.46
C LEU A 114 -10.55 10.15 2.69
N LYS A 115 -11.83 9.83 2.90
CA LYS A 115 -12.84 10.85 3.22
C LYS A 115 -12.48 11.63 4.50
N LYS A 116 -12.08 10.93 5.55
CA LYS A 116 -11.63 11.55 6.80
C LYS A 116 -10.39 12.42 6.59
N GLU A 117 -9.48 11.98 5.74
CA GLU A 117 -8.27 12.75 5.40
C GLU A 117 -8.60 14.03 4.63
N VAL A 118 -9.53 13.95 3.66
CA VAL A 118 -10.04 15.13 2.95
C VAL A 118 -10.65 16.14 3.93
N GLU A 119 -11.49 15.68 4.86
CA GLU A 119 -12.09 16.54 5.88
C GLU A 119 -11.05 17.21 6.79
N ASN A 120 -10.02 16.47 7.20
CA ASN A 120 -8.99 16.96 8.11
C ASN A 120 -7.95 17.88 7.46
N SER A 121 -7.65 17.68 6.18
CA SER A 121 -6.61 18.44 5.45
C SER A 121 -7.10 19.72 4.81
N GLY A 122 -8.42 19.91 4.70
CA GLY A 122 -9.02 21.01 3.94
C GLY A 122 -8.97 20.81 2.42
N ALA A 123 -8.63 19.61 1.95
CA ALA A 123 -8.72 19.26 0.54
C ALA A 123 -10.16 19.33 0.05
N LYS A 124 -10.34 19.59 -1.22
CA LYS A 124 -11.67 19.64 -1.85
C LYS A 124 -12.14 18.26 -2.28
N ILE A 125 -11.23 17.44 -2.75
CA ILE A 125 -11.51 16.14 -3.39
C ILE A 125 -10.44 15.14 -2.95
N GLY A 126 -10.85 13.89 -2.78
CA GLY A 126 -9.99 12.73 -2.61
C GLY A 126 -10.18 11.74 -3.77
N VAL A 127 -9.08 11.23 -4.28
CA VAL A 127 -9.07 10.30 -5.41
C VAL A 127 -8.28 9.05 -5.02
N ILE A 128 -8.91 7.87 -5.20
CA ILE A 128 -8.22 6.58 -5.11
C ILE A 128 -7.85 6.15 -6.51
N VAL A 129 -6.55 6.09 -6.80
CA VAL A 129 -6.02 5.55 -8.06
C VAL A 129 -5.61 4.10 -7.86
N THR A 130 -6.31 3.18 -8.50
CA THR A 130 -6.19 1.73 -8.24
C THR A 130 -6.00 0.93 -9.52
N ASP A 131 -5.30 -0.21 -9.42
CA ASP A 131 -5.17 -1.17 -10.53
C ASP A 131 -6.43 -2.04 -10.67
N VAL A 132 -7.19 -2.22 -9.58
CA VAL A 132 -8.37 -3.09 -9.54
C VAL A 132 -9.58 -2.32 -8.99
N MET A 133 -10.61 -2.19 -9.79
CA MET A 133 -11.88 -1.56 -9.39
C MET A 133 -12.72 -2.49 -8.49
N PRO A 134 -13.67 -1.94 -7.71
CA PRO A 134 -14.64 -2.75 -6.94
C PRO A 134 -15.37 -3.75 -7.84
N LYS A 135 -15.69 -4.92 -7.32
CA LYS A 135 -16.35 -6.01 -8.09
C LYS A 135 -17.63 -5.56 -8.81
N ILE A 136 -18.44 -4.71 -8.16
CA ILE A 136 -19.68 -4.14 -8.74
C ILE A 136 -19.41 -3.11 -9.84
N HIS A 137 -18.18 -2.62 -9.95
CA HIS A 137 -17.74 -1.61 -10.92
C HIS A 137 -16.51 -2.07 -11.72
N LYS A 138 -16.31 -3.39 -11.82
CA LYS A 138 -15.10 -3.99 -12.47
C LYS A 138 -14.86 -3.51 -13.91
N ASP A 139 -15.93 -3.22 -14.64
CA ASP A 139 -15.88 -2.80 -16.04
C ASP A 139 -15.81 -1.26 -16.20
N LYS A 140 -15.78 -0.52 -15.09
CA LYS A 140 -15.68 0.94 -15.10
C LYS A 140 -14.23 1.39 -14.89
N SER A 141 -13.88 2.49 -15.49
CA SER A 141 -12.59 3.19 -15.28
C SER A 141 -12.70 4.30 -14.23
N TYR A 142 -13.91 4.69 -13.90
CA TYR A 142 -14.25 5.75 -12.95
C TYR A 142 -15.47 5.37 -12.13
N PHE A 143 -15.44 5.67 -10.85
CA PHE A 143 -16.54 5.45 -9.93
C PHE A 143 -16.59 6.57 -8.88
N PRO A 144 -17.61 7.46 -8.92
CA PRO A 144 -17.83 8.46 -7.89
C PRO A 144 -18.50 7.78 -6.67
N GLU A 145 -17.82 7.75 -5.55
CA GLU A 145 -18.37 7.25 -4.30
C GLU A 145 -19.24 8.30 -3.60
N SER A 146 -18.81 9.56 -3.68
CA SER A 146 -19.53 10.72 -3.14
C SER A 146 -19.19 11.96 -3.95
N SER A 147 -19.70 13.12 -3.54
CA SER A 147 -19.34 14.41 -4.14
C SER A 147 -17.86 14.78 -3.98
N THR A 148 -17.18 14.16 -3.02
CA THR A 148 -15.78 14.48 -2.68
C THR A 148 -14.80 13.34 -2.87
N ILE A 149 -15.28 12.09 -3.04
CA ILE A 149 -14.42 10.90 -3.17
C ILE A 149 -14.75 10.15 -4.45
N SER A 150 -13.71 9.83 -5.21
CA SER A 150 -13.81 9.04 -6.44
C SER A 150 -12.72 7.98 -6.50
N ALA A 151 -13.01 6.87 -7.17
CA ALA A 151 -12.02 5.86 -7.53
C ALA A 151 -11.79 5.87 -9.04
N LEU A 152 -10.52 5.86 -9.43
CA LEU A 152 -10.06 5.88 -10.80
C LEU A 152 -9.18 4.67 -11.09
N ARG A 153 -9.37 4.04 -12.23
CA ARG A 153 -8.43 3.03 -12.69
C ARG A 153 -7.12 3.71 -13.12
N ALA A 154 -5.99 3.14 -12.75
CA ALA A 154 -4.67 3.75 -12.90
C ALA A 154 -4.32 4.17 -14.34
N ASP A 155 -4.78 3.42 -15.34
CA ASP A 155 -4.53 3.69 -16.76
C ASP A 155 -5.21 4.96 -17.31
N VAL A 156 -6.25 5.44 -16.65
CA VAL A 156 -7.00 6.66 -17.04
C VAL A 156 -6.97 7.77 -16.00
N ALA A 157 -6.24 7.55 -14.90
CA ALA A 157 -6.30 8.44 -13.73
C ALA A 157 -5.90 9.88 -14.05
N VAL A 158 -4.84 10.08 -14.81
CA VAL A 158 -4.33 11.43 -15.13
C VAL A 158 -5.34 12.23 -15.95
N ASP A 159 -5.98 11.59 -16.94
CA ASP A 159 -7.01 12.23 -17.78
C ASP A 159 -8.27 12.59 -16.97
N HIS A 160 -8.68 11.70 -16.03
CA HIS A 160 -9.81 12.00 -15.16
C HIS A 160 -9.50 13.07 -14.11
N ILE A 161 -8.27 13.12 -13.59
CA ILE A 161 -7.85 14.21 -12.68
C ILE A 161 -7.88 15.56 -13.41
N GLU A 162 -7.59 15.61 -14.70
CA GLU A 162 -7.75 16.84 -15.49
C GLU A 162 -9.20 17.36 -15.46
N ILE A 163 -10.18 16.46 -15.64
CA ILE A 163 -11.61 16.80 -15.56
C ILE A 163 -12.02 17.26 -14.16
N ILE A 164 -11.51 16.59 -13.12
CA ILE A 164 -11.81 16.92 -11.72
C ILE A 164 -11.23 18.27 -11.33
N ARG A 165 -10.11 18.63 -11.94
CA ARG A 165 -9.36 19.85 -11.67
C ARG A 165 -10.06 21.12 -12.21
N GLU A 166 -10.89 21.01 -13.24
CA GLU A 166 -11.65 22.10 -13.86
C GLU A 166 -12.86 22.53 -13.01
#